data_b9ebfc4337a5496d8be2c23f8c42032f
#
_entry.id   b9ebfc4337a5496d8be2c23f8c42032f
#
_cell.length_a   1.000
_cell.length_b   1.000
_cell.length_c   1.000
_cell.angle_alpha   90.00
_cell.angle_beta   90.00
_cell.angle_gamma   90.00
#
_symmetry.space_group_name_H-M   'P 1'
#
loop_
_entity.id
_entity.type
_entity.pdbx_description
1 polymer ?
#
loop_
_entity_poly.entity_id
_entity_poly.type
_entity_poly.pdbx_seq_one_letter_code
_entity_poly.pdbx_strand_id
1 'polypeptide(L)'
;MHSPTECCFDHERLEVYQESIAFIAWLSALLDGTVRIGDVKDQLDRASTSIPLNIAEGNGKYAPKDRCRFFDIAHGSTLECAAGLDILVAKAKLTPEQIRPGKESLQRIVRMLMGLIKRNSTREYHKGDAAN
;
A
#
# COMPACT_ATOMS: atom_id res chain seq x y z
N MET A 1 -7.04 18.28 10.53
CA MET A 1 -7.40 16.90 10.89
C MET A 1 -8.87 16.70 10.60
N HIS A 2 -9.19 15.70 9.76
CA HIS A 2 -10.59 15.44 9.42
C HIS A 2 -11.30 14.68 10.54
N SER A 3 -12.50 15.11 10.87
CA SER A 3 -13.38 14.30 11.68
C SER A 3 -13.93 13.16 10.82
N PRO A 4 -14.41 12.04 11.42
CA PRO A 4 -14.99 10.94 10.63
C PRO A 4 -16.17 11.39 9.76
N THR A 5 -16.88 12.47 10.15
CA THR A 5 -18.02 12.99 9.40
C THR A 5 -17.59 13.80 8.16
N GLU A 6 -16.32 14.15 8.06
CA GLU A 6 -15.79 14.93 6.94
C GLU A 6 -15.27 14.06 5.80
N CYS A 7 -15.15 12.72 6.00
CA CYS A 7 -14.72 11.82 4.95
C CYS A 7 -15.81 11.70 3.89
N CYS A 8 -15.44 12.00 2.63
CA CYS A 8 -16.37 11.99 1.51
C CYS A 8 -16.50 10.61 0.88
N PHE A 9 -15.43 9.83 0.87
CA PHE A 9 -15.38 8.52 0.23
C PHE A 9 -15.14 7.42 1.24
N ASP A 10 -15.74 6.27 1.00
CA ASP A 10 -15.67 5.14 1.92
C ASP A 10 -14.23 4.66 2.16
N HIS A 11 -13.39 4.64 1.11
CA HIS A 11 -12.01 4.17 1.26
C HIS A 11 -11.17 5.05 2.20
N GLU A 12 -11.55 6.31 2.39
CA GLU A 12 -10.83 7.22 3.29
C GLU A 12 -10.89 6.76 4.74
N ARG A 13 -11.88 5.92 5.10
CA ARG A 13 -12.04 5.37 6.44
C ARG A 13 -11.17 4.14 6.69
N LEU A 14 -10.63 3.56 5.62
CA LEU A 14 -9.80 2.37 5.75
C LEU A 14 -8.44 2.73 6.34
N GLU A 15 -8.09 2.03 7.41
CA GLU A 15 -6.80 2.23 8.07
C GLU A 15 -5.63 2.00 7.11
N VAL A 16 -5.74 0.96 6.25
CA VAL A 16 -4.69 0.67 5.26
C VAL A 16 -4.52 1.79 4.25
N TYR A 17 -5.61 2.46 3.85
CA TYR A 17 -5.53 3.62 2.96
C TYR A 17 -4.80 4.76 3.66
N GLN A 18 -5.19 5.07 4.90
CA GLN A 18 -4.58 6.13 5.69
C GLN A 18 -3.09 5.87 5.90
N GLU A 19 -2.71 4.62 6.19
CA GLU A 19 -1.31 4.24 6.38
C GLU A 19 -0.53 4.41 5.07
N SER A 20 -1.13 4.06 3.93
CA SER A 20 -0.45 4.20 2.63
C SER A 20 -0.22 5.66 2.27
N ILE A 21 -1.15 6.56 2.60
CA ILE A 21 -0.97 7.99 2.39
C ILE A 21 0.15 8.53 3.30
N ALA A 22 0.16 8.11 4.57
CA ALA A 22 1.21 8.51 5.50
C ALA A 22 2.58 8.01 5.03
N PHE A 23 2.65 6.79 4.50
CA PHE A 23 3.89 6.24 3.94
C PHE A 23 4.41 7.10 2.79
N ILE A 24 3.52 7.54 1.89
CA ILE A 24 3.91 8.40 0.76
C ILE A 24 4.50 9.72 1.25
N ALA A 25 3.90 10.33 2.27
CA ALA A 25 4.40 11.59 2.83
C ALA A 25 5.80 11.39 3.43
N TRP A 26 5.99 10.30 4.17
CA TRP A 26 7.28 9.95 4.75
C TRP A 26 8.34 9.70 3.66
N LEU A 27 7.97 8.92 2.64
CA LEU A 27 8.88 8.58 1.54
C LEU A 27 9.31 9.82 0.76
N SER A 28 8.37 10.69 0.45
CA SER A 28 8.64 11.92 -0.30
C SER A 28 9.66 12.78 0.44
N ALA A 29 9.48 12.97 1.74
CA ALA A 29 10.42 13.76 2.55
C ALA A 29 11.81 13.12 2.58
N LEU A 30 11.88 11.79 2.69
CA LEU A 30 13.15 11.07 2.70
C LEU A 30 13.87 11.20 1.37
N LEU A 31 13.17 10.99 0.26
CA LEU A 31 13.78 11.01 -1.07
C LEU A 31 14.21 12.42 -1.48
N ASP A 32 13.46 13.45 -1.08
CA ASP A 32 13.83 14.84 -1.36
C ASP A 32 15.15 15.22 -0.68
N GLY A 33 15.43 14.62 0.47
CA GLY A 33 16.68 14.85 1.19
C GLY A 33 17.86 14.00 0.71
N THR A 34 17.63 13.11 -0.27
CA THR A 34 18.63 12.16 -0.73
C THR A 34 19.05 12.48 -2.15
N VAL A 35 20.37 12.58 -2.41
CA VAL A 35 20.91 12.95 -3.72
C VAL A 35 21.29 11.71 -4.53
N ARG A 36 21.22 11.83 -5.86
CA ARG A 36 21.71 10.82 -6.82
C ARG A 36 21.03 9.46 -6.67
N ILE A 37 19.71 9.48 -6.47
CA ILE A 37 18.93 8.24 -6.33
C ILE A 37 18.71 7.57 -7.69
N GLY A 38 18.57 8.35 -8.76
CA GLY A 38 18.39 7.83 -10.11
C GLY A 38 17.04 7.16 -10.31
N ASP A 39 17.05 6.07 -11.09
CA ASP A 39 15.83 5.36 -11.50
C ASP A 39 15.04 4.75 -10.34
N VAL A 40 15.72 4.45 -9.22
CA VAL A 40 15.04 3.89 -8.04
C VAL A 40 14.01 4.87 -7.50
N LYS A 41 14.28 6.18 -7.57
CA LYS A 41 13.31 7.19 -7.15
C LYS A 41 12.03 7.09 -7.97
N ASP A 42 12.13 6.99 -9.29
CA ASP A 42 10.97 6.88 -10.16
C ASP A 42 10.18 5.61 -9.89
N GLN A 43 10.86 4.48 -9.66
CA GLN A 43 10.22 3.23 -9.31
C GLN A 43 9.48 3.33 -7.98
N LEU A 44 10.10 3.94 -6.96
CA LEU A 44 9.47 4.15 -5.66
C LEU A 44 8.29 5.08 -5.75
N ASP A 45 8.40 6.16 -6.53
CA ASP A 45 7.29 7.10 -6.73
C ASP A 45 6.09 6.39 -7.35
N ARG A 46 6.30 5.57 -8.37
CA ARG A 46 5.22 4.83 -9.03
C ARG A 46 4.63 3.76 -8.13
N ALA A 47 5.48 2.98 -7.47
CA ALA A 47 5.02 1.89 -6.61
C ALA A 47 4.23 2.44 -5.42
N SER A 48 4.74 3.49 -4.76
CA SER A 48 4.06 4.06 -3.59
C SER A 48 2.71 4.67 -3.98
N THR A 49 2.64 5.35 -5.12
CA THR A 49 1.39 5.93 -5.62
C THR A 49 0.36 4.84 -5.94
N SER A 50 0.82 3.70 -6.45
CA SER A 50 -0.04 2.57 -6.80
C SER A 50 -0.76 1.98 -5.58
N ILE A 51 -0.18 2.06 -4.38
CA ILE A 51 -0.77 1.46 -3.19
C ILE A 51 -2.16 2.07 -2.87
N PRO A 52 -2.27 3.37 -2.57
CA PRO A 52 -3.58 3.94 -2.23
C PRO A 52 -4.55 3.94 -3.41
N LEU A 53 -4.06 4.10 -4.65
CA LEU A 53 -4.93 4.09 -5.80
C LEU A 53 -5.63 2.75 -5.97
N ASN A 54 -4.91 1.64 -5.79
CA ASN A 54 -5.50 0.31 -5.91
C ASN A 54 -6.34 -0.06 -4.69
N ILE A 55 -6.02 0.44 -3.51
CA ILE A 55 -6.88 0.26 -2.33
C ILE A 55 -8.23 0.93 -2.59
N ALA A 56 -8.23 2.17 -3.07
CA ALA A 56 -9.46 2.91 -3.36
C ALA A 56 -10.28 2.21 -4.44
N GLU A 57 -9.62 1.78 -5.54
CA GLU A 57 -10.29 1.05 -6.62
C GLU A 57 -10.92 -0.25 -6.12
N GLY A 58 -10.16 -1.05 -5.38
CA GLY A 58 -10.64 -2.33 -4.86
C GLY A 58 -11.79 -2.16 -3.90
N ASN A 59 -11.69 -1.16 -3.01
CA ASN A 59 -12.76 -0.88 -2.06
C ASN A 59 -14.05 -0.46 -2.76
N GLY A 60 -13.93 0.16 -3.93
CA GLY A 60 -15.08 0.63 -4.71
C GLY A 60 -15.74 -0.46 -5.56
N LYS A 61 -15.13 -1.63 -5.72
CA LYS A 61 -15.70 -2.70 -6.51
C LYS A 61 -16.75 -3.46 -5.71
N TYR A 62 -17.77 -3.97 -6.42
CA TYR A 62 -18.85 -4.73 -5.79
C TYR A 62 -18.46 -6.19 -5.56
N ALA A 63 -17.98 -6.86 -6.60
CA ALA A 63 -17.67 -8.29 -6.53
C ALA A 63 -16.38 -8.55 -5.74
N PRO A 64 -16.41 -9.51 -4.79
CA PRO A 64 -15.22 -9.82 -3.99
C PRO A 64 -13.98 -10.19 -4.81
N LYS A 65 -14.16 -10.88 -5.92
CA LYS A 65 -13.07 -11.26 -6.82
C LYS A 65 -12.39 -10.02 -7.42
N ASP A 66 -13.19 -9.04 -7.85
CA ASP A 66 -12.67 -7.78 -8.39
C ASP A 66 -11.96 -6.99 -7.30
N ARG A 67 -12.53 -6.96 -6.09
CA ARG A 67 -11.89 -6.29 -4.96
C ARG A 67 -10.51 -6.87 -4.70
N CYS A 68 -10.40 -8.19 -4.64
CA CYS A 68 -9.14 -8.88 -4.39
C CYS A 68 -8.10 -8.59 -5.47
N ARG A 69 -8.50 -8.48 -6.72
CA ARG A 69 -7.59 -8.18 -7.81
C ARG A 69 -6.84 -6.87 -7.58
N PHE A 70 -7.56 -5.82 -7.16
CA PHE A 70 -6.94 -4.52 -6.89
C PHE A 70 -6.12 -4.54 -5.60
N PHE A 71 -6.58 -5.26 -4.57
CA PHE A 71 -5.81 -5.40 -3.33
C PHE A 71 -4.51 -6.19 -3.58
N ASP A 72 -4.53 -7.18 -4.47
CA ASP A 72 -3.32 -7.90 -4.87
C ASP A 72 -2.31 -6.97 -5.55
N ILE A 73 -2.77 -6.06 -6.41
CA ILE A 73 -1.89 -5.08 -7.04
C ILE A 73 -1.27 -4.18 -5.98
N ALA A 74 -2.08 -3.70 -5.03
CA ALA A 74 -1.58 -2.87 -3.93
C ALA A 74 -0.54 -3.62 -3.10
N HIS A 75 -0.77 -4.91 -2.85
CA HIS A 75 0.17 -5.76 -2.12
C HIS A 75 1.51 -5.85 -2.86
N GLY A 76 1.48 -6.13 -4.16
CA GLY A 76 2.69 -6.19 -4.97
C GLY A 76 3.45 -4.87 -4.97
N SER A 77 2.73 -3.75 -5.05
CA SER A 77 3.34 -2.41 -5.01
C SER A 77 3.99 -2.13 -3.65
N THR A 78 3.38 -2.64 -2.57
CA THR A 78 3.95 -2.52 -1.23
C THR A 78 5.28 -3.27 -1.11
N LEU A 79 5.34 -4.49 -1.66
CA LEU A 79 6.58 -5.27 -1.69
C LEU A 79 7.65 -4.60 -2.55
N GLU A 80 7.24 -3.99 -3.65
CA GLU A 80 8.16 -3.25 -4.52
C GLU A 80 8.77 -2.05 -3.79
N CYS A 81 7.98 -1.34 -2.98
CA CYS A 81 8.49 -0.24 -2.15
C CYS A 81 9.53 -0.75 -1.15
N ALA A 82 9.24 -1.87 -0.49
CA ALA A 82 10.18 -2.45 0.48
C ALA A 82 11.50 -2.81 -0.20
N ALA A 83 11.44 -3.45 -1.35
CA ALA A 83 12.63 -3.81 -2.13
C ALA A 83 13.39 -2.55 -2.58
N GLY A 84 12.67 -1.51 -3.01
CA GLY A 84 13.30 -0.25 -3.42
C GLY A 84 14.10 0.41 -2.29
N LEU A 85 13.56 0.40 -1.08
CA LEU A 85 14.28 0.92 0.09
C LEU A 85 15.55 0.09 0.37
N ASP A 86 15.45 -1.23 0.27
CA ASP A 86 16.61 -2.12 0.44
C ASP A 86 17.68 -1.84 -0.61
N ILE A 87 17.27 -1.59 -1.85
CA ILE A 87 18.20 -1.25 -2.94
C ILE A 87 18.96 0.03 -2.61
N LEU A 88 18.28 1.05 -2.08
CA LEU A 88 18.94 2.31 -1.72
C LEU A 88 19.97 2.12 -0.59
N VAL A 89 19.71 1.21 0.34
CA VAL A 89 20.70 0.86 1.35
C VAL A 89 21.88 0.13 0.73
N ALA A 90 21.63 -0.84 -0.16
CA ALA A 90 22.70 -1.58 -0.84
C ALA A 90 23.58 -0.65 -1.67
N LYS A 91 23.02 0.39 -2.26
CA LYS A 91 23.75 1.40 -3.04
C LYS A 91 24.38 2.49 -2.17
N ALA A 92 24.29 2.36 -0.85
CA ALA A 92 24.84 3.32 0.12
C ALA A 92 24.25 4.73 -0.03
N LYS A 93 23.01 4.85 -0.50
CA LYS A 93 22.30 6.12 -0.57
C LYS A 93 21.55 6.43 0.71
N LEU A 94 21.09 5.40 1.42
CA LEU A 94 20.41 5.49 2.69
C LEU A 94 21.00 4.45 3.65
N THR A 95 20.77 4.66 4.95
CA THR A 95 21.18 3.69 5.98
C THR A 95 19.98 2.82 6.37
N PRO A 96 20.24 1.64 6.98
CA PRO A 96 19.15 0.81 7.51
C PRO A 96 18.28 1.57 8.52
N GLU A 97 18.86 2.45 9.32
CA GLU A 97 18.12 3.24 10.31
C GLU A 97 17.16 4.22 9.63
N GLN A 98 17.60 4.83 8.53
CA GLN A 98 16.76 5.80 7.81
C GLN A 98 15.54 5.15 7.19
N ILE A 99 15.63 3.90 6.72
CA ILE A 99 14.50 3.24 6.07
C ILE A 99 13.60 2.49 7.05
N ARG A 100 14.01 2.30 8.30
CA ARG A 100 13.27 1.48 9.27
C ARG A 100 11.82 1.91 9.46
N PRO A 101 11.50 3.20 9.67
CA PRO A 101 10.09 3.60 9.85
C PRO A 101 9.23 3.24 8.64
N GLY A 102 9.77 3.39 7.43
CA GLY A 102 9.06 3.04 6.21
C GLY A 102 8.85 1.53 6.08
N LYS A 103 9.86 0.74 6.44
CA LYS A 103 9.74 -0.74 6.41
C LYS A 103 8.66 -1.20 7.37
N GLU A 104 8.59 -0.61 8.56
CA GLU A 104 7.55 -0.94 9.54
C GLU A 104 6.16 -0.56 9.03
N SER A 105 6.03 0.62 8.41
CA SER A 105 4.78 1.04 7.79
C SER A 105 4.35 0.07 6.70
N LEU A 106 5.27 -0.34 5.82
CA LEU A 106 4.97 -1.29 4.75
C LEU A 106 4.55 -2.65 5.29
N GLN A 107 5.15 -3.11 6.38
CA GLN A 107 4.73 -4.34 7.05
C GLN A 107 3.29 -4.26 7.54
N ARG A 108 2.90 -3.12 8.12
CA ARG A 108 1.51 -2.90 8.56
C ARG A 108 0.56 -2.92 7.37
N ILE A 109 0.94 -2.27 6.27
CA ILE A 109 0.15 -2.24 5.04
C ILE A 109 -0.06 -3.66 4.51
N VAL A 110 1.01 -4.47 4.44
CA VAL A 110 0.93 -5.87 3.99
C VAL A 110 -0.08 -6.64 4.85
N ARG A 111 0.04 -6.55 6.17
CA ARG A 111 -0.86 -7.29 7.08
C ARG A 111 -2.32 -6.88 6.87
N MET A 112 -2.59 -5.59 6.73
CA MET A 112 -3.96 -5.10 6.52
C MET A 112 -4.51 -5.52 5.15
N LEU A 113 -3.67 -5.48 4.11
CA LEU A 113 -4.08 -5.93 2.78
C LEU A 113 -4.38 -7.43 2.76
N MET A 114 -3.53 -8.23 3.40
CA MET A 114 -3.76 -9.67 3.50
C MET A 114 -5.07 -9.97 4.21
N GLY A 115 -5.40 -9.19 5.25
CA GLY A 115 -6.68 -9.32 5.94
C GLY A 115 -7.86 -9.02 5.03
N LEU A 116 -7.77 -7.96 4.22
CA LEU A 116 -8.81 -7.61 3.26
C LEU A 116 -8.98 -8.68 2.18
N ILE A 117 -7.88 -9.17 1.64
CA ILE A 117 -7.89 -10.22 0.61
C ILE A 117 -8.54 -11.49 1.17
N LYS A 118 -8.13 -11.89 2.37
CA LYS A 118 -8.67 -13.10 3.01
C LYS A 118 -10.17 -13.00 3.23
N ARG A 119 -10.65 -11.86 3.74
CA ARG A 119 -12.08 -11.66 3.99
C ARG A 119 -12.90 -11.72 2.70
N ASN A 120 -12.41 -11.12 1.64
CA ASN A 120 -13.11 -11.11 0.36
C ASN A 120 -13.03 -12.47 -0.35
N SER A 121 -11.91 -13.18 -0.24
CA SER A 121 -11.77 -14.53 -0.77
C SER A 121 -12.70 -15.53 -0.07
N THR A 122 -12.81 -15.44 1.26
CA THR A 122 -13.71 -16.30 2.04
C THR A 122 -15.17 -16.03 1.67
N ARG A 123 -15.53 -14.76 1.48
CA ARG A 123 -16.89 -14.37 1.08
C ARG A 123 -17.22 -14.93 -0.30
N GLU A 124 -16.29 -14.88 -1.24
CA GLU A 124 -16.43 -15.44 -2.58
C GLU A 124 -16.65 -16.95 -2.52
N TYR A 125 -15.84 -17.64 -1.71
CA TYR A 125 -15.92 -19.09 -1.53
C TYR A 125 -17.30 -19.50 -0.98
N HIS A 126 -17.76 -18.87 0.08
CA HIS A 126 -19.06 -19.17 0.67
C HIS A 126 -20.20 -18.94 -0.30
N LYS A 127 -20.12 -17.89 -1.10
CA LYS A 127 -21.13 -17.60 -2.12
C LYS A 127 -21.16 -18.70 -3.19
N GLY A 128 -19.98 -19.19 -3.60
CA GLY A 128 -19.88 -20.29 -4.55
C GLY A 128 -20.48 -21.57 -4.02
N ASP A 129 -20.20 -21.90 -2.77
CA ASP A 129 -20.75 -23.08 -2.11
C ASP A 129 -22.27 -23.00 -2.02
N ALA A 130 -22.82 -21.84 -1.71
CA ALA A 130 -24.26 -21.65 -1.60
C ALA A 130 -24.97 -21.81 -2.94
N ALA A 131 -24.25 -21.55 -4.05
CA ALA A 131 -24.80 -21.68 -5.40
C ALA A 131 -24.84 -23.13 -5.90
N ASN A 132 -24.09 -24.01 -5.26
CA ASN A 132 -24.05 -25.43 -5.60
C ASN A 132 -25.03 -26.23 -4.73
#